data_ecad219d9c132a8e58c710973286a9fb
#
_entry.id   ecad219d9c132a8e58c710973286a9fb
#
_cell.length_a   1.000
_cell.length_b   1.000
_cell.length_c   1.000
_cell.angle_alpha   90.00
_cell.angle_beta   90.00
_cell.angle_gamma   90.00
#
_symmetry.space_group_name_H-M   'P 1'
#
loop_
_entity.id
_entity.type
_entity.pdbx_description
1 polymer ?
#
loop_
_entity_poly.entity_id
_entity_poly.type
_entity_poly.pdbx_seq_one_letter_code
_entity_poly.pdbx_strand_id
1 'polypeptide(L)'
;FFFLSFLHELFAQGGVDRARVAQHMRGADEVEKLVSAWPAERTEAVTKIPAAKLRELVTAYRSAQGAAFYSSTGVNMGGHGSLAFWLQECVNALSGNLDRAGGTLVGRGVIDFPNFGVKRGLLMRDDRSRIGNFDSVNDAFPGGVLADEILTPDNLTKNNLTPGTGFGSKQVRALFVTGGNPLLTMPNGGRL
;
A
#
# COMPACT_ATOMS: atom_id res chain seq x y z
N PHE A 1 -3.99 -13.08 -3.78
CA PHE A 1 -3.82 -14.55 -3.81
C PHE A 1 -2.41 -14.94 -4.25
N PHE A 2 -1.86 -14.38 -5.34
CA PHE A 2 -0.51 -14.72 -5.83
C PHE A 2 0.55 -14.64 -4.74
N PHE A 3 0.67 -13.51 -4.04
CA PHE A 3 1.68 -13.34 -2.99
C PHE A 3 1.46 -14.22 -1.77
N LEU A 4 0.22 -14.61 -1.45
CA LEU A 4 -0.05 -15.57 -0.39
C LEU A 4 0.59 -16.93 -0.69
N SER A 5 0.37 -17.44 -1.90
CA SER A 5 0.97 -18.73 -2.32
C SER A 5 2.45 -18.60 -2.60
N PHE A 6 2.91 -17.47 -3.11
CA PHE A 6 4.35 -17.24 -3.27
C PHE A 6 5.09 -17.30 -1.93
N LEU A 7 4.56 -16.65 -0.91
CA LEU A 7 5.12 -16.70 0.45
C LEU A 7 5.05 -18.11 1.04
N HIS A 8 3.92 -18.81 0.87
CA HIS A 8 3.81 -20.21 1.29
C HIS A 8 4.94 -21.06 0.70
N GLU A 9 5.10 -21.02 -0.61
CA GLU A 9 6.15 -21.78 -1.32
C GLU A 9 7.56 -21.30 -0.96
N LEU A 10 7.74 -20.01 -0.69
CA LEU A 10 9.02 -19.45 -0.25
C LEU A 10 9.44 -20.04 1.11
N PHE A 11 8.53 -20.13 2.07
CA PHE A 11 8.77 -20.81 3.35
C PHE A 11 9.03 -22.31 3.15
N ALA A 12 8.17 -22.99 2.39
CA ALA A 12 8.26 -24.42 2.14
C ALA A 12 9.58 -24.84 1.45
N GLN A 13 10.08 -24.01 0.56
CA GLN A 13 11.35 -24.25 -0.16
C GLN A 13 12.58 -23.73 0.59
N GLY A 14 12.45 -23.21 1.81
CA GLY A 14 13.58 -22.66 2.57
C GLY A 14 14.19 -21.40 1.94
N GLY A 15 13.38 -20.59 1.26
CA GLY A 15 13.81 -19.33 0.63
C GLY A 15 13.82 -18.13 1.57
N VAL A 16 13.58 -18.32 2.86
CA VAL A 16 13.60 -17.26 3.87
C VAL A 16 14.99 -17.10 4.46
N ASP A 17 15.50 -15.89 4.48
CA ASP A 17 16.76 -15.52 5.15
C ASP A 17 16.52 -15.43 6.67
N ARG A 18 16.57 -16.57 7.35
CA ARG A 18 16.31 -16.67 8.80
C ARG A 18 17.27 -15.82 9.64
N ALA A 19 18.51 -15.61 9.20
CA ALA A 19 19.49 -14.80 9.91
C ALA A 19 19.08 -13.31 9.90
N ARG A 20 18.74 -12.80 8.72
CA ARG A 20 18.25 -11.42 8.58
C ARG A 20 16.90 -11.19 9.28
N VAL A 21 16.02 -12.17 9.20
CA VAL A 21 14.73 -12.12 9.91
C VAL A 21 14.97 -11.99 11.41
N ALA A 22 15.79 -12.85 12.01
CA ALA A 22 16.06 -12.82 13.44
C ALA A 22 16.70 -11.50 13.91
N GLN A 23 17.50 -10.87 13.07
CA GLN A 23 18.22 -9.64 13.39
C GLN A 23 17.38 -8.37 13.22
N HIS A 24 16.49 -8.32 12.21
CA HIS A 24 15.89 -7.07 11.74
C HIS A 24 14.37 -7.07 11.69
N MET A 25 13.70 -8.20 11.87
CA MET A 25 12.26 -8.30 11.63
C MET A 25 11.50 -8.83 12.84
N ARG A 26 10.22 -8.49 12.91
CA ARG A 26 9.26 -9.03 13.87
C ARG A 26 8.04 -9.51 13.09
N GLY A 27 7.36 -10.55 13.61
CA GLY A 27 6.12 -11.05 13.02
C GLY A 27 6.31 -12.00 11.82
N ALA A 28 7.51 -12.53 11.58
CA ALA A 28 7.75 -13.48 10.51
C ALA A 28 7.01 -14.80 10.72
N ASP A 29 6.91 -15.24 11.96
CA ASP A 29 6.21 -16.48 12.34
C ASP A 29 4.68 -16.33 12.16
N GLU A 30 4.14 -15.14 12.41
CA GLU A 30 2.75 -14.80 12.14
C GLU A 30 2.46 -14.82 10.63
N VAL A 31 3.37 -14.32 9.82
CA VAL A 31 3.25 -14.41 8.35
C VAL A 31 3.31 -15.86 7.89
N GLU A 32 4.26 -16.66 8.38
CA GLU A 32 4.37 -18.08 8.06
C GLU A 32 3.08 -18.83 8.39
N LYS A 33 2.53 -18.57 9.57
CA LYS A 33 1.25 -19.14 10.01
C LYS A 33 0.08 -18.70 9.12
N LEU A 34 0.02 -17.41 8.77
CA LEU A 34 -1.02 -16.86 7.91
C LEU A 34 -1.01 -17.51 6.53
N VAL A 35 0.16 -17.69 5.94
CA VAL A 35 0.29 -18.23 4.58
C VAL A 35 0.29 -19.76 4.53
N SER A 36 0.37 -20.45 5.66
CA SER A 36 0.36 -21.93 5.71
C SER A 36 -0.86 -22.55 5.04
N ALA A 37 -1.99 -21.86 5.08
CA ALA A 37 -3.25 -22.30 4.46
C ALA A 37 -3.35 -22.01 2.95
N TRP A 38 -2.29 -21.47 2.32
CA TRP A 38 -2.34 -21.00 0.94
C TRP A 38 -1.31 -21.68 0.01
N PRO A 39 -1.29 -23.03 -0.10
CA PRO A 39 -0.42 -23.68 -1.08
C PRO A 39 -0.78 -23.26 -2.50
N ALA A 40 0.15 -23.47 -3.44
CA ALA A 40 0.01 -23.03 -4.82
C ALA A 40 -1.28 -23.53 -5.50
N GLU A 41 -1.70 -24.77 -5.20
CA GLU A 41 -2.92 -25.39 -5.72
C GLU A 41 -4.19 -24.62 -5.32
N ARG A 42 -4.22 -24.08 -4.11
CA ARG A 42 -5.38 -23.35 -3.61
C ARG A 42 -5.67 -22.08 -4.41
N THR A 43 -4.64 -21.45 -4.95
CA THR A 43 -4.80 -20.18 -5.66
C THR A 43 -4.78 -20.31 -7.18
N GLU A 44 -4.48 -21.48 -7.72
CA GLU A 44 -4.38 -21.72 -9.15
C GLU A 44 -5.65 -21.32 -9.91
N ALA A 45 -6.82 -21.71 -9.40
CA ALA A 45 -8.10 -21.39 -10.05
C ALA A 45 -8.38 -19.88 -10.15
N VAL A 46 -7.89 -19.11 -9.18
CA VAL A 46 -8.09 -17.64 -9.10
C VAL A 46 -7.01 -16.89 -9.87
N THR A 47 -5.76 -17.27 -9.69
CA THR A 47 -4.60 -16.58 -10.31
C THR A 47 -4.41 -16.97 -11.77
N LYS A 48 -4.95 -18.10 -12.20
CA LYS A 48 -4.70 -18.72 -13.51
C LYS A 48 -3.23 -19.12 -13.72
N ILE A 49 -2.45 -19.21 -12.65
CA ILE A 49 -1.06 -19.64 -12.68
C ILE A 49 -1.01 -21.09 -12.17
N PRO A 50 -0.57 -22.04 -12.99
CA PRO A 50 -0.41 -23.43 -12.56
C PRO A 50 0.53 -23.53 -11.34
N ALA A 51 0.19 -24.40 -10.38
CA ALA A 51 0.95 -24.57 -9.15
C ALA A 51 2.43 -24.89 -9.41
N ALA A 52 2.70 -25.75 -10.39
CA ALA A 52 4.06 -26.07 -10.81
C ALA A 52 4.81 -24.84 -11.28
N LYS A 53 4.16 -23.95 -12.04
CA LYS A 53 4.78 -22.74 -12.56
C LYS A 53 5.08 -21.72 -11.45
N LEU A 54 4.21 -21.62 -10.44
CA LEU A 54 4.47 -20.79 -9.27
C LEU A 54 5.70 -21.30 -8.50
N ARG A 55 5.83 -22.61 -8.32
CA ARG A 55 7.00 -23.22 -7.66
C ARG A 55 8.30 -23.00 -8.43
N GLU A 56 8.26 -23.13 -9.75
CA GLU A 56 9.40 -22.75 -10.60
C GLU A 56 9.82 -21.29 -10.39
N LEU A 57 8.84 -20.38 -10.35
CA LEU A 57 9.12 -18.97 -10.13
C LEU A 57 9.73 -18.71 -8.74
N VAL A 58 9.23 -19.36 -7.69
CA VAL A 58 9.80 -19.28 -6.34
C VAL A 58 11.22 -19.82 -6.33
N THR A 59 11.46 -20.95 -7.00
CA THR A 59 12.80 -21.53 -7.13
C THR A 59 13.77 -20.59 -7.84
N ALA A 60 13.34 -19.98 -8.94
CA ALA A 60 14.15 -19.00 -9.66
C ALA A 60 14.44 -17.76 -8.81
N TYR A 61 13.42 -17.24 -8.12
CA TYR A 61 13.54 -16.07 -7.24
C TYR A 61 14.56 -16.30 -6.10
N ARG A 62 14.44 -17.44 -5.39
CA ARG A 62 15.33 -17.76 -4.26
C ARG A 62 16.77 -18.09 -4.69
N SER A 63 16.96 -18.58 -5.91
CA SER A 63 18.28 -18.98 -6.44
C SER A 63 19.05 -17.82 -7.07
N ALA A 64 18.38 -16.69 -7.31
CA ALA A 64 19.02 -15.52 -7.87
C ALA A 64 19.97 -14.86 -6.85
N GLN A 65 21.06 -14.26 -7.33
CA GLN A 65 21.98 -13.48 -6.47
C GLN A 65 21.32 -12.21 -5.90
N GLY A 66 20.23 -11.76 -6.52
CA GLY A 66 19.35 -10.70 -6.07
C GLY A 66 18.06 -10.77 -6.87
N ALA A 67 16.97 -10.52 -6.22
CA ALA A 67 15.64 -10.51 -6.84
C ALA A 67 14.75 -9.47 -6.15
N ALA A 68 13.79 -8.93 -6.88
CA ALA A 68 12.83 -7.99 -6.32
C ALA A 68 11.45 -8.19 -6.96
N PHE A 69 10.42 -8.07 -6.17
CA PHE A 69 9.10 -7.80 -6.69
C PHE A 69 8.83 -6.29 -6.68
N TYR A 70 8.27 -5.83 -7.75
CA TYR A 70 7.78 -4.48 -7.91
C TYR A 70 6.35 -4.53 -8.42
N SER A 71 5.49 -3.71 -7.85
CA SER A 71 4.15 -3.47 -8.36
C SER A 71 3.88 -1.97 -8.44
N SER A 72 2.97 -1.61 -9.30
CA SER A 72 2.54 -0.24 -9.49
C SER A 72 1.04 -0.10 -9.26
N THR A 73 0.49 1.00 -9.72
CA THR A 73 -0.89 1.45 -9.52
C THR A 73 -1.93 0.34 -9.77
N GLY A 74 -1.72 -0.52 -10.78
CA GLY A 74 -2.66 -1.59 -11.10
C GLY A 74 -2.91 -2.59 -9.98
N VAL A 75 -1.89 -2.90 -9.19
CA VAL A 75 -2.04 -3.75 -7.99
C VAL A 75 -2.63 -2.95 -6.83
N ASN A 76 -2.14 -1.73 -6.63
CA ASN A 76 -2.49 -0.91 -5.46
C ASN A 76 -3.92 -0.38 -5.49
N MET A 77 -4.52 -0.25 -6.66
CA MET A 77 -5.92 0.19 -6.84
C MET A 77 -6.94 -0.95 -6.79
N GLY A 78 -6.51 -2.19 -6.66
CA GLY A 78 -7.40 -3.34 -6.49
C GLY A 78 -8.11 -3.35 -5.13
N GLY A 79 -9.18 -4.13 -5.01
CA GLY A 79 -9.98 -4.23 -3.77
C GLY A 79 -9.19 -4.64 -2.52
N HIS A 80 -8.00 -5.22 -2.70
CA HIS A 80 -7.08 -5.61 -1.63
C HIS A 80 -5.66 -5.06 -1.90
N GLY A 81 -5.55 -3.88 -2.50
CA GLY A 81 -4.29 -3.29 -2.94
C GLY A 81 -3.27 -3.13 -1.81
N SER A 82 -3.68 -2.59 -0.66
CA SER A 82 -2.80 -2.43 0.50
C SER A 82 -2.26 -3.77 1.02
N LEU A 83 -3.12 -4.80 1.07
CA LEU A 83 -2.70 -6.15 1.47
C LEU A 83 -1.74 -6.76 0.44
N ALA A 84 -2.02 -6.60 -0.85
CA ALA A 84 -1.16 -7.12 -1.92
C ALA A 84 0.23 -6.46 -1.89
N PHE A 85 0.28 -5.15 -1.70
CA PHE A 85 1.54 -4.42 -1.56
C PHE A 85 2.32 -4.86 -0.31
N TRP A 86 1.65 -4.98 0.83
CA TRP A 86 2.27 -5.46 2.06
C TRP A 86 2.84 -6.86 1.91
N LEU A 87 2.09 -7.80 1.31
CA LEU A 87 2.57 -9.16 1.06
C LEU A 87 3.76 -9.18 0.09
N GLN A 88 3.78 -8.31 -0.93
CA GLN A 88 4.93 -8.12 -1.80
C GLN A 88 6.18 -7.71 -1.01
N GLU A 89 6.05 -6.74 -0.13
CA GLU A 89 7.17 -6.30 0.69
C GLU A 89 7.58 -7.37 1.71
N CYS A 90 6.66 -8.20 2.18
CA CYS A 90 7.00 -9.39 2.95
C CYS A 90 7.88 -10.36 2.15
N VAL A 91 7.60 -10.59 0.85
CA VAL A 91 8.47 -11.41 0.00
C VAL A 91 9.86 -10.82 -0.10
N ASN A 92 9.98 -9.52 -0.43
CA ASN A 92 11.27 -8.83 -0.55
C ASN A 92 12.06 -8.87 0.76
N ALA A 93 11.38 -8.65 1.89
CA ALA A 93 12.02 -8.63 3.20
C ALA A 93 12.44 -10.04 3.66
N LEU A 94 11.51 -10.99 3.68
CA LEU A 94 11.75 -12.34 4.21
C LEU A 94 12.80 -13.12 3.40
N SER A 95 12.87 -12.88 2.10
CA SER A 95 13.90 -13.47 1.23
C SER A 95 15.28 -12.83 1.38
N GLY A 96 15.42 -11.79 2.22
CA GLY A 96 16.67 -11.06 2.40
C GLY A 96 17.01 -10.10 1.24
N ASN A 97 16.05 -9.80 0.38
CA ASN A 97 16.25 -8.92 -0.79
C ASN A 97 15.93 -7.44 -0.52
N LEU A 98 15.41 -7.10 0.66
CA LEU A 98 15.22 -5.71 1.05
C LEU A 98 16.55 -5.07 1.49
N ASP A 99 16.83 -3.86 1.03
CA ASP A 99 18.04 -3.08 1.33
C ASP A 99 19.35 -3.79 0.99
N ARG A 100 19.41 -4.42 -0.19
CA ARG A 100 20.65 -4.99 -0.73
C ARG A 100 20.80 -4.76 -2.23
N ALA A 101 22.03 -4.80 -2.72
CA ALA A 101 22.32 -4.75 -4.14
C ALA A 101 21.65 -5.94 -4.87
N GLY A 102 21.02 -5.66 -6.00
CA GLY A 102 20.25 -6.65 -6.77
C GLY A 102 18.85 -6.95 -6.24
N GLY A 103 18.48 -6.41 -5.08
CA GLY A 103 17.15 -6.50 -4.50
C GLY A 103 16.42 -5.16 -4.53
N THR A 104 15.52 -4.95 -3.57
CA THR A 104 14.74 -3.72 -3.41
C THR A 104 15.48 -2.75 -2.49
N LEU A 105 15.69 -1.52 -2.94
CA LEU A 105 16.27 -0.45 -2.14
C LEU A 105 15.21 0.59 -1.78
N VAL A 106 15.19 1.01 -0.53
CA VAL A 106 14.36 2.14 -0.08
C VAL A 106 15.12 3.43 -0.36
N GLY A 107 14.83 4.04 -1.51
CA GLY A 107 15.44 5.31 -1.90
C GLY A 107 14.87 6.49 -1.10
N ARG A 108 15.76 7.33 -0.54
CA ARG A 108 15.36 8.58 0.13
C ARG A 108 15.51 9.82 -0.74
N GLY A 109 16.03 9.66 -1.95
CA GLY A 109 16.36 10.77 -2.83
C GLY A 109 17.57 11.60 -2.33
N VAL A 110 17.97 12.60 -3.11
CA VAL A 110 19.05 13.54 -2.74
C VAL A 110 18.61 14.43 -1.59
N ILE A 111 17.34 14.77 -1.54
CA ILE A 111 16.72 15.54 -0.44
C ILE A 111 15.78 14.59 0.27
N ASP A 112 16.00 14.37 1.57
CA ASP A 112 15.07 13.62 2.41
C ASP A 112 13.83 14.49 2.69
N PHE A 113 12.93 14.55 1.72
CA PHE A 113 11.72 15.38 1.79
C PHE A 113 10.85 15.10 3.02
N PRO A 114 10.60 13.84 3.43
CA PRO A 114 9.84 13.58 4.65
C PRO A 114 10.45 14.23 5.88
N ASN A 115 11.75 14.03 6.12
CA ASN A 115 12.43 14.64 7.25
C ASN A 115 12.54 16.16 7.15
N PHE A 116 12.75 16.68 5.94
CA PHE A 116 12.75 18.12 5.71
C PHE A 116 11.38 18.73 6.01
N GLY A 117 10.31 18.12 5.52
CA GLY A 117 8.95 18.58 5.72
C GLY A 117 8.51 18.53 7.17
N VAL A 118 8.79 17.42 7.87
CA VAL A 118 8.49 17.29 9.31
C VAL A 118 9.22 18.35 10.14
N LYS A 119 10.52 18.55 9.90
CA LYS A 119 11.32 19.56 10.62
C LYS A 119 10.86 21.01 10.38
N ARG A 120 10.17 21.26 9.29
CA ARG A 120 9.65 22.57 8.90
C ARG A 120 8.16 22.75 9.15
N GLY A 121 7.48 21.73 9.63
CA GLY A 121 6.02 21.72 9.80
C GLY A 121 5.25 21.85 8.48
N LEU A 122 5.85 21.41 7.38
CA LEU A 122 5.28 21.52 6.03
C LEU A 122 4.55 20.25 5.58
N LEU A 123 4.79 19.14 6.23
CA LEU A 123 4.20 17.85 5.93
C LEU A 123 3.63 17.23 7.21
N MET A 124 2.74 16.26 7.03
CA MET A 124 2.13 15.48 8.09
C MET A 124 1.04 16.27 8.85
N ARG A 125 0.03 16.70 8.10
CA ARG A 125 -1.18 17.21 8.73
C ARG A 125 -1.83 16.11 9.58
N ASP A 126 -2.34 16.50 10.73
CA ASP A 126 -3.00 15.64 11.72
C ASP A 126 -4.53 15.83 11.76
N ASP A 127 -5.04 16.69 10.86
CA ASP A 127 -6.48 16.91 10.74
C ASP A 127 -7.16 15.78 9.96
N ARG A 128 -8.48 15.75 10.07
CA ARG A 128 -9.35 14.78 9.42
C ARG A 128 -10.23 15.43 8.39
N SER A 129 -10.65 14.65 7.38
CA SER A 129 -11.64 15.14 6.42
C SER A 129 -12.95 15.49 7.11
N ARG A 130 -13.59 16.58 6.69
CA ARG A 130 -14.88 17.02 7.20
C ARG A 130 -15.98 16.00 6.93
N ILE A 131 -15.95 15.37 5.76
CA ILE A 131 -16.87 14.30 5.38
C ILE A 131 -16.18 12.96 5.59
N GLY A 132 -16.83 12.08 6.37
CA GLY A 132 -16.35 10.72 6.62
C GLY A 132 -15.28 10.61 7.71
N ASN A 133 -14.76 11.73 8.24
CA ASN A 133 -13.77 11.75 9.33
C ASN A 133 -12.54 10.86 9.05
N PHE A 134 -12.04 10.89 7.82
CA PHE A 134 -10.87 10.10 7.41
C PHE A 134 -9.58 10.79 7.81
N ASP A 135 -8.59 10.00 8.21
CA ASP A 135 -7.22 10.46 8.40
C ASP A 135 -6.60 10.90 7.08
N SER A 136 -5.70 11.87 7.13
CA SER A 136 -4.87 12.20 5.98
C SER A 136 -3.78 11.14 5.77
N VAL A 137 -3.43 10.91 4.53
CA VAL A 137 -2.28 10.08 4.14
C VAL A 137 -1.38 10.94 3.24
N ASN A 138 -0.16 11.19 3.67
CA ASN A 138 0.75 12.12 2.99
C ASN A 138 0.09 13.46 2.64
N ASP A 139 -0.54 14.10 3.61
CA ASP A 139 -1.25 15.37 3.47
C ASP A 139 -2.42 15.37 2.48
N ALA A 140 -2.88 14.21 2.05
CA ALA A 140 -4.02 14.06 1.16
C ALA A 140 -5.19 13.36 1.84
N PHE A 141 -6.41 13.81 1.55
CA PHE A 141 -7.63 13.11 1.90
C PHE A 141 -8.11 12.19 0.77
N PRO A 142 -8.92 11.17 1.05
CA PRO A 142 -9.46 10.29 0.03
C PRO A 142 -10.21 11.06 -1.06
N GLY A 143 -9.81 10.89 -2.32
CA GLY A 143 -10.47 11.55 -3.46
C GLY A 143 -11.96 11.20 -3.60
N GLY A 144 -12.36 10.04 -3.10
CA GLY A 144 -13.77 9.60 -3.13
C GLY A 144 -14.74 10.48 -2.35
N VAL A 145 -14.26 11.31 -1.41
CA VAL A 145 -15.12 12.25 -0.64
C VAL A 145 -15.13 13.67 -1.21
N LEU A 146 -14.36 13.94 -2.27
CA LEU A 146 -14.25 15.30 -2.83
C LEU A 146 -15.60 15.87 -3.27
N ALA A 147 -16.44 15.10 -3.93
CA ALA A 147 -17.78 15.54 -4.33
C ALA A 147 -18.62 15.91 -3.12
N ASP A 148 -18.57 15.13 -2.04
CA ASP A 148 -19.32 15.42 -0.81
C ASP A 148 -18.77 16.63 -0.07
N GLU A 149 -17.45 16.86 -0.10
CA GLU A 149 -16.80 18.06 0.45
C GLU A 149 -17.23 19.35 -0.28
N ILE A 150 -17.50 19.26 -1.58
CA ILE A 150 -17.99 20.37 -2.40
C ILE A 150 -19.50 20.58 -2.20
N LEU A 151 -20.28 19.51 -2.20
CA LEU A 151 -21.74 19.57 -2.24
C LEU A 151 -22.39 19.78 -0.87
N THR A 152 -21.71 19.42 0.23
CA THR A 152 -22.30 19.49 1.57
C THR A 152 -22.02 20.84 2.22
N PRO A 153 -23.03 21.70 2.45
CA PRO A 153 -22.87 22.96 3.17
C PRO A 153 -22.38 22.77 4.62
N ASP A 154 -21.72 23.78 5.16
CA ASP A 154 -21.14 23.74 6.52
C ASP A 154 -22.18 23.47 7.63
N ASN A 155 -23.42 23.93 7.44
CA ASN A 155 -24.52 23.76 8.40
C ASN A 155 -25.19 22.38 8.36
N LEU A 156 -24.86 21.53 7.39
CA LEU A 156 -25.44 20.20 7.20
C LEU A 156 -24.52 19.06 7.62
N THR A 157 -23.40 19.33 8.23
CA THR A 157 -22.54 18.30 8.83
C THR A 157 -23.29 17.68 10.02
N LYS A 158 -24.22 16.79 9.70
CA LYS A 158 -24.90 15.94 10.69
C LYS A 158 -23.96 14.82 11.09
N ASN A 159 -23.87 14.63 12.39
CA ASN A 159 -23.26 13.56 13.14
C ASN A 159 -21.82 13.76 13.57
N ASN A 160 -21.66 14.41 14.75
CA ASN A 160 -20.51 14.26 15.66
C ASN A 160 -19.11 14.45 15.08
N LEU A 161 -18.98 15.19 14.01
CA LEU A 161 -17.69 15.61 13.52
C LEU A 161 -17.24 16.77 14.38
N THR A 162 -16.29 16.54 15.26
CA THR A 162 -15.57 17.61 15.92
C THR A 162 -15.05 18.52 14.82
N PRO A 163 -15.36 19.82 14.78
CA PRO A 163 -14.80 20.70 13.79
C PRO A 163 -13.29 20.60 13.88
N GLY A 164 -12.64 19.99 12.89
CA GLY A 164 -11.21 19.98 12.80
C GLY A 164 -10.72 21.44 12.79
N THR A 165 -9.67 21.72 13.50
CA THR A 165 -9.06 23.06 13.57
C THR A 165 -8.24 23.41 12.33
N GLY A 166 -8.23 22.54 11.30
CA GLY A 166 -7.43 22.65 10.09
C GLY A 166 -8.21 23.01 8.82
N PHE A 167 -7.54 22.93 7.69
CA PHE A 167 -8.09 23.22 6.35
C PHE A 167 -9.31 22.37 5.97
N GLY A 168 -9.51 21.22 6.64
CA GLY A 168 -10.64 20.31 6.43
C GLY A 168 -11.93 20.66 7.18
N SER A 169 -12.04 21.83 7.83
CA SER A 169 -13.21 22.18 8.67
C SER A 169 -14.36 22.84 7.94
N LYS A 170 -14.16 23.27 6.69
CA LYS A 170 -15.16 24.02 5.90
C LYS A 170 -15.39 23.41 4.53
N GLN A 171 -16.58 23.69 3.98
CA GLN A 171 -16.94 23.32 2.63
C GLN A 171 -15.90 23.81 1.60
N VAL A 172 -15.55 22.95 0.66
CA VAL A 172 -14.71 23.35 -0.48
C VAL A 172 -15.52 24.25 -1.40
N ARG A 173 -15.08 25.52 -1.57
CA ARG A 173 -15.79 26.52 -2.38
C ARG A 173 -15.11 26.88 -3.68
N ALA A 174 -13.87 26.45 -3.85
CA ALA A 174 -13.12 26.63 -5.09
C ALA A 174 -12.23 25.41 -5.31
N LEU A 175 -12.15 24.96 -6.54
CA LEU A 175 -11.31 23.84 -6.97
C LEU A 175 -10.53 24.28 -8.20
N PHE A 176 -9.19 24.20 -8.12
CA PHE A 176 -8.31 24.38 -9.27
C PHE A 176 -7.79 23.01 -9.71
N VAL A 177 -7.98 22.69 -10.96
CA VAL A 177 -7.52 21.44 -11.54
C VAL A 177 -6.43 21.71 -12.55
N THR A 178 -5.27 21.11 -12.34
CA THR A 178 -4.14 21.19 -13.27
C THR A 178 -3.64 19.79 -13.60
N GLY A 179 -3.39 19.51 -14.87
CA GLY A 179 -2.78 18.26 -15.31
C GLY A 179 -3.66 17.01 -15.20
N GLY A 180 -4.96 17.14 -14.96
CA GLY A 180 -5.85 15.98 -14.80
C GLY A 180 -7.30 16.28 -15.19
N ASN A 181 -8.12 15.25 -15.25
CA ASN A 181 -9.56 15.37 -15.42
C ASN A 181 -10.29 14.58 -14.32
N PRO A 182 -10.65 15.22 -13.20
CA PRO A 182 -11.25 14.54 -12.06
C PRO A 182 -12.60 13.89 -12.40
N LEU A 183 -13.35 14.41 -13.37
CA LEU A 183 -14.60 13.80 -13.81
C LEU A 183 -14.41 12.37 -14.36
N LEU A 184 -13.22 12.10 -14.93
CA LEU A 184 -12.90 10.78 -15.51
C LEU A 184 -12.04 9.92 -14.56
N THR A 185 -11.19 10.55 -13.74
CA THR A 185 -10.14 9.83 -13.02
C THR A 185 -10.42 9.66 -11.53
N MET A 186 -11.35 10.41 -10.96
CA MET A 186 -11.69 10.28 -9.54
C MET A 186 -12.88 9.38 -9.29
N PRO A 187 -12.93 8.69 -8.14
CA PRO A 187 -14.12 7.96 -7.73
C PRO A 187 -15.34 8.90 -7.69
N ASN A 188 -16.47 8.41 -8.17
CA ASN A 188 -17.73 9.18 -8.24
C ASN A 188 -17.63 10.47 -9.08
N GLY A 189 -16.79 10.51 -10.11
CA GLY A 189 -16.59 11.68 -10.97
C GLY A 189 -17.87 12.29 -11.53
N GLY A 190 -18.93 11.50 -11.75
CA GLY A 190 -20.23 11.99 -12.17
C GLY A 190 -20.98 12.86 -11.15
N ARG A 191 -20.46 12.99 -9.90
CA ARG A 191 -20.99 13.87 -8.85
C ARG A 191 -20.19 15.18 -8.72
N LEU A 192 -19.05 15.27 -9.38
CA LEU A 192 -18.24 16.48 -9.45
C LEU A 192 -18.74 17.41 -10.54
#